data_dcce581f3349043b2e60a02417c13b81
#
_entry.id   dcce581f3349043b2e60a02417c13b81
#
_cell.length_a   1.000
_cell.length_b   1.000
_cell.length_c   1.000
_cell.angle_alpha   90.00
_cell.angle_beta   90.00
_cell.angle_gamma   90.00
#
_symmetry.space_group_name_H-M   'P 1'
#
loop_
_entity.id
_entity.type
_entity.pdbx_description
1 polymer ?
#
loop_
_entity_poly.entity_id
_entity_poly.type
_entity_poly.pdbx_seq_one_letter_code
_entity_poly.pdbx_strand_id
1 'polypeptide(L)'
;MMAIRRAFSCSDGRLIGNRWSQCLRCSINRTLSSAPRAVLPIEKLAFRVGVVLRAWPHPESEKLWCQEIDVGDDDDGDLTTLATRTIASGIRAHYAEPSDLEGRRVVVATNLKPRKIAGFVSQGMVLCASKAVDGRDSVELVEVPVGADIGERITFPEFSFSDDATFAPALTLSGNQSNKLWKAVATKLTTNDAGVACYDGSPFTTSAGLCTAATLTNARVT
;
A
#
# COMPACT_ATOMS: atom_id res chain seq x y z
N MET A 1 -36.67 39.20 19.07
CA MET A 1 -37.41 40.05 18.07
C MET A 1 -37.43 39.24 16.78
N MET A 2 -38.48 38.59 16.66
CA MET A 2 -39.66 38.73 15.80
C MET A 2 -39.50 38.13 14.41
N ALA A 3 -40.15 37.02 14.28
CA ALA A 3 -40.43 36.25 13.08
C ALA A 3 -41.27 37.05 12.04
N ILE A 4 -41.16 36.68 10.76
CA ILE A 4 -42.31 36.79 9.83
C ILE A 4 -42.28 35.54 8.90
N ARG A 5 -43.28 34.70 9.14
CA ARG A 5 -43.80 33.72 8.18
C ARG A 5 -44.67 34.43 7.15
N ARG A 6 -44.56 34.07 5.89
CA ARG A 6 -45.67 34.31 4.95
C ARG A 6 -46.06 33.01 4.28
N ALA A 7 -47.27 32.59 4.64
CA ALA A 7 -48.06 31.60 3.95
C ALA A 7 -48.69 32.28 2.70
N PHE A 8 -48.73 31.59 1.60
CA PHE A 8 -49.64 31.89 0.50
C PHE A 8 -50.68 30.79 0.36
N SER A 9 -51.91 31.22 0.52
CA SER A 9 -53.16 30.51 0.38
C SER A 9 -53.45 30.27 -1.10
N CYS A 10 -53.90 29.07 -1.42
CA CYS A 10 -54.48 28.71 -2.69
C CYS A 10 -56.00 28.61 -2.49
N SER A 11 -56.77 29.39 -3.23
CA SER A 11 -58.25 29.23 -3.34
C SER A 11 -58.69 29.25 -4.79
N ASP A 12 -59.45 28.20 -5.10
CA ASP A 12 -60.54 28.09 -6.08
C ASP A 12 -60.23 28.23 -7.60
N GLY A 13 -60.41 27.24 -8.35
CA GLY A 13 -61.56 26.41 -8.65
C GLY A 13 -61.81 26.35 -10.17
N ARG A 14 -61.94 25.18 -10.70
CA ARG A 14 -62.84 24.68 -11.74
C ARG A 14 -62.24 23.55 -12.58
N LEU A 15 -62.97 22.48 -12.53
CA LEU A 15 -62.86 21.27 -13.33
C LEU A 15 -63.15 21.58 -14.82
N ILE A 16 -62.30 21.13 -15.73
CA ILE A 16 -62.73 20.60 -17.03
C ILE A 16 -61.82 19.42 -17.35
N GLY A 17 -62.44 18.27 -17.58
CA GLY A 17 -61.76 16.99 -17.78
C GLY A 17 -61.03 16.87 -19.13
N ASN A 18 -60.12 16.04 -19.20
CA ASN A 18 -59.97 14.86 -20.06
C ASN A 18 -58.53 14.33 -20.11
N ARG A 19 -58.45 13.03 -19.75
CA ARG A 19 -57.57 12.05 -20.37
C ARG A 19 -56.18 12.53 -20.80
N TRP A 20 -55.20 12.23 -19.96
CA TRP A 20 -53.91 11.67 -20.33
C TRP A 20 -53.28 11.11 -19.07
N SER A 21 -53.90 10.11 -18.49
CA SER A 21 -53.27 9.20 -17.56
C SER A 21 -52.54 8.16 -18.39
N GLN A 22 -51.30 8.06 -18.20
CA GLN A 22 -50.36 6.97 -18.41
C GLN A 22 -49.12 7.49 -19.14
N CYS A 23 -48.32 8.25 -18.45
CA CYS A 23 -46.92 8.33 -18.78
C CYS A 23 -46.11 7.70 -17.62
N LEU A 24 -45.99 6.41 -17.73
CA LEU A 24 -44.83 5.59 -17.38
C LEU A 24 -43.90 6.22 -16.31
N ARG A 25 -44.12 5.85 -15.08
CA ARG A 25 -43.04 5.73 -14.12
C ARG A 25 -42.04 4.73 -14.72
N CYS A 26 -41.17 5.24 -15.55
CA CYS A 26 -39.91 4.53 -15.87
C CYS A 26 -39.05 4.62 -14.65
N SER A 27 -39.36 3.80 -13.65
CA SER A 27 -38.38 3.41 -12.61
C SER A 27 -37.27 2.69 -13.34
N ILE A 28 -36.28 3.45 -13.78
CA ILE A 28 -34.98 2.87 -14.13
C ILE A 28 -34.38 2.42 -12.81
N ASN A 29 -34.83 1.28 -12.31
CA ASN A 29 -34.03 0.43 -11.46
C ASN A 29 -32.86 -0.04 -12.32
N ARG A 30 -31.82 0.78 -12.48
CA ARG A 30 -30.50 0.31 -12.74
C ARG A 30 -30.06 -0.40 -11.46
N THR A 31 -30.47 -1.65 -11.30
CA THR A 31 -29.66 -2.60 -10.58
C THR A 31 -28.32 -2.61 -11.31
N LEU A 32 -27.38 -1.84 -10.81
CA LEU A 32 -25.97 -2.03 -11.09
C LEU A 32 -25.68 -3.46 -10.59
N SER A 33 -25.76 -4.42 -11.50
CA SER A 33 -25.21 -5.73 -11.32
C SER A 33 -23.70 -5.51 -11.16
N SER A 34 -23.27 -5.29 -9.92
CA SER A 34 -21.87 -5.34 -9.58
C SER A 34 -21.46 -6.81 -9.64
N ALA A 35 -21.10 -7.27 -10.84
CA ALA A 35 -20.30 -8.49 -10.93
C ALA A 35 -19.11 -8.30 -9.98
N PRO A 36 -18.77 -9.30 -9.15
CA PRO A 36 -17.65 -9.18 -8.22
C PRO A 36 -16.40 -8.83 -9.03
N ARG A 37 -15.83 -7.66 -8.77
CA ARG A 37 -14.58 -7.23 -9.40
C ARG A 37 -13.49 -8.24 -9.06
N ALA A 38 -12.74 -8.70 -10.08
CA ALA A 38 -11.60 -9.57 -9.84
C ALA A 38 -10.58 -8.84 -8.95
N VAL A 39 -10.24 -9.46 -7.81
CA VAL A 39 -9.23 -8.93 -6.87
C VAL A 39 -7.86 -8.93 -7.54
N LEU A 40 -7.22 -7.78 -7.59
CA LEU A 40 -5.89 -7.65 -8.19
C LEU A 40 -4.81 -8.25 -7.28
N PRO A 41 -3.70 -8.77 -7.86
CA PRO A 41 -2.61 -9.32 -7.05
C PRO A 41 -2.05 -8.34 -6.00
N ILE A 42 -1.98 -7.05 -6.32
CA ILE A 42 -1.48 -6.01 -5.42
C ILE A 42 -2.36 -5.83 -4.17
N GLU A 43 -3.67 -6.02 -4.29
CA GLU A 43 -4.62 -5.88 -3.18
C GLU A 43 -4.42 -6.95 -2.10
N LYS A 44 -3.80 -8.08 -2.45
CA LYS A 44 -3.49 -9.19 -1.54
C LYS A 44 -2.16 -9.02 -0.83
N LEU A 45 -1.32 -8.08 -1.25
CA LEU A 45 -0.08 -7.74 -0.58
C LEU A 45 -0.29 -6.60 0.41
N ALA A 46 0.32 -6.71 1.58
CA ALA A 46 0.34 -5.65 2.57
C ALA A 46 1.69 -4.95 2.51
N PHE A 47 1.70 -3.73 1.98
CA PHE A 47 2.82 -2.81 2.10
C PHE A 47 2.52 -1.82 3.20
N ARG A 48 3.43 -1.70 4.16
CA ARG A 48 3.29 -0.81 5.32
C ARG A 48 4.50 0.10 5.46
N VAL A 49 4.29 1.22 6.10
CA VAL A 49 5.35 2.10 6.57
C VAL A 49 6.06 1.41 7.74
N GLY A 50 7.37 1.27 7.64
CA GLY A 50 8.21 0.79 8.74
C GLY A 50 9.29 1.79 9.09
N VAL A 51 9.81 1.73 10.32
CA VAL A 51 11.02 2.44 10.73
C VAL A 51 12.07 1.43 11.18
N VAL A 52 13.29 1.57 10.68
CA VAL A 52 14.41 0.73 11.06
C VAL A 52 14.86 1.13 12.46
N LEU A 53 14.62 0.26 13.45
CA LEU A 53 15.03 0.50 14.84
C LEU A 53 16.49 0.16 15.05
N ARG A 54 16.96 -0.91 14.40
CA ARG A 54 18.31 -1.43 14.54
C ARG A 54 18.75 -2.14 13.29
N ALA A 55 20.02 -2.00 12.93
CA ALA A 55 20.64 -2.73 11.84
C ALA A 55 21.99 -3.34 12.30
N TRP A 56 22.31 -4.56 11.84
CA TRP A 56 23.58 -5.20 12.09
C TRP A 56 23.97 -6.10 10.91
N PRO A 57 25.29 -6.30 10.69
CA PRO A 57 25.77 -7.17 9.62
C PRO A 57 25.38 -8.62 9.89
N HIS A 58 24.97 -9.32 8.83
CA HIS A 58 24.67 -10.74 8.94
C HIS A 58 25.96 -11.53 9.26
N PRO A 59 25.94 -12.45 10.26
CA PRO A 59 27.17 -13.13 10.71
C PRO A 59 27.80 -14.03 9.65
N GLU A 60 26.99 -14.64 8.78
CA GLU A 60 27.44 -15.61 7.76
C GLU A 60 27.38 -15.06 6.33
N SER A 61 27.09 -13.76 6.14
CA SER A 61 26.95 -13.18 4.79
C SER A 61 27.41 -11.73 4.74
N GLU A 62 28.40 -11.47 3.90
CA GLU A 62 28.90 -10.11 3.66
C GLU A 62 27.95 -9.25 2.83
N LYS A 63 26.90 -9.84 2.24
CA LYS A 63 25.93 -9.15 1.37
C LYS A 63 24.69 -8.66 2.11
N LEU A 64 24.46 -9.18 3.33
CA LEU A 64 23.20 -8.99 4.04
C LEU A 64 23.35 -8.05 5.23
N TRP A 65 22.37 -7.18 5.39
CA TRP A 65 22.01 -6.53 6.64
C TRP A 65 20.85 -7.28 7.29
N CYS A 66 20.94 -7.52 8.59
CA CYS A 66 19.82 -7.89 9.44
C CYS A 66 19.26 -6.63 10.08
N GLN A 67 17.94 -6.51 10.09
CA GLN A 67 17.26 -5.31 10.56
C GLN A 67 16.11 -5.69 11.49
N GLU A 68 15.91 -4.91 12.54
CA GLU A 68 14.67 -4.85 13.32
C GLU A 68 13.89 -3.62 12.85
N ILE A 69 12.68 -3.84 12.36
CA ILE A 69 11.84 -2.80 11.78
C ILE A 69 10.50 -2.79 12.51
N ASP A 70 10.14 -1.64 13.07
CA ASP A 70 8.80 -1.41 13.58
C ASP A 70 7.88 -1.14 12.39
N VAL A 71 6.82 -1.92 12.26
CA VAL A 71 5.83 -1.83 11.19
C VAL A 71 4.44 -1.47 11.71
N GLY A 72 4.35 -0.96 12.95
CA GLY A 72 3.11 -0.64 13.63
C GLY A 72 2.37 -1.90 14.10
N ASP A 73 1.38 -1.70 14.94
CA ASP A 73 0.54 -2.78 15.46
C ASP A 73 -0.24 -3.42 14.31
N ASP A 74 -0.35 -4.74 14.33
CA ASP A 74 -1.30 -5.43 13.48
C ASP A 74 -2.71 -5.15 14.04
N ASP A 75 -3.66 -4.78 13.18
CA ASP A 75 -5.04 -4.36 13.52
C ASP A 75 -5.91 -5.46 14.20
N ASP A 76 -5.32 -6.60 14.55
CA ASP A 76 -6.03 -7.72 15.17
C ASP A 76 -6.29 -7.55 16.68
N GLY A 77 -5.85 -6.43 17.25
CA GLY A 77 -6.08 -6.07 18.66
C GLY A 77 -5.33 -6.95 19.66
N ASP A 78 -4.47 -7.84 19.21
CA ASP A 78 -3.58 -8.63 20.07
C ASP A 78 -2.32 -7.83 20.40
N LEU A 79 -2.33 -7.16 21.56
CA LEU A 79 -1.21 -6.41 22.11
C LEU A 79 0.05 -7.26 22.36
N THR A 80 -0.01 -8.56 22.13
CA THR A 80 1.13 -9.48 22.28
C THR A 80 1.89 -9.69 20.98
N THR A 81 1.33 -9.29 19.83
CA THR A 81 2.00 -9.39 18.54
C THR A 81 2.98 -8.22 18.42
N LEU A 82 4.27 -8.49 18.50
CA LEU A 82 5.31 -7.47 18.37
C LEU A 82 5.17 -6.75 17.04
N ALA A 83 4.96 -5.44 17.08
CA ALA A 83 5.00 -4.54 15.93
C ALA A 83 6.33 -4.65 15.14
N THR A 84 7.34 -5.26 15.74
CA THR A 84 8.70 -5.36 15.23
C THR A 84 8.88 -6.62 14.39
N ARG A 85 9.41 -6.46 13.17
CA ARG A 85 9.79 -7.55 12.27
C ARG A 85 11.29 -7.64 12.12
N THR A 86 11.83 -8.87 12.16
CA THR A 86 13.24 -9.09 11.77
C THR A 86 13.29 -9.35 10.26
N ILE A 87 14.14 -8.60 9.55
CA ILE A 87 14.22 -8.67 8.07
C ILE A 87 15.69 -8.70 7.65
N ALA A 88 16.02 -9.61 6.73
CA ALA A 88 17.33 -9.64 6.07
C ALA A 88 17.23 -9.01 4.68
N SER A 89 18.13 -8.05 4.37
CA SER A 89 18.16 -7.33 3.09
C SER A 89 19.54 -7.40 2.44
N GLY A 90 19.58 -7.64 1.14
CA GLY A 90 20.82 -7.75 0.33
C GLY A 90 21.42 -6.41 -0.09
N ILE A 91 21.49 -5.44 0.81
CA ILE A 91 21.86 -4.05 0.49
C ILE A 91 23.20 -3.61 1.09
N ARG A 92 23.97 -4.53 1.67
CA ARG A 92 25.19 -4.21 2.42
C ARG A 92 26.29 -3.56 1.56
N ALA A 93 26.30 -3.82 0.26
CA ALA A 93 27.22 -3.16 -0.66
C ALA A 93 26.91 -1.67 -0.91
N HIS A 94 25.69 -1.23 -0.56
CA HIS A 94 25.18 0.12 -0.84
C HIS A 94 25.03 0.97 0.43
N TYR A 95 25.01 0.34 1.60
CA TYR A 95 24.90 0.96 2.92
C TYR A 95 25.99 0.36 3.78
N ALA A 96 27.04 1.15 4.06
CA ALA A 96 28.27 0.65 4.69
C ALA A 96 28.12 0.45 6.20
N GLU A 97 27.38 1.35 6.85
CA GLU A 97 27.25 1.41 8.29
C GLU A 97 25.80 1.21 8.75
N PRO A 98 25.58 0.66 9.97
CA PRO A 98 24.23 0.56 10.55
C PRO A 98 23.47 1.90 10.58
N SER A 99 24.20 2.98 10.87
CA SER A 99 23.68 4.35 10.90
C SER A 99 23.10 4.83 9.57
N ASP A 100 23.51 4.20 8.46
CA ASP A 100 22.95 4.51 7.15
C ASP A 100 21.51 4.00 6.99
N LEU A 101 21.08 3.09 7.86
CA LEU A 101 19.78 2.42 7.83
C LEU A 101 18.92 2.80 9.03
N GLU A 102 19.50 2.91 10.21
CA GLU A 102 18.78 3.16 11.46
C GLU A 102 18.06 4.52 11.43
N GLY A 103 16.82 4.51 11.90
CA GLY A 103 15.95 5.68 11.90
C GLY A 103 15.27 5.97 10.55
N ARG A 104 15.64 5.28 9.45
CA ARG A 104 15.00 5.49 8.15
C ARG A 104 13.60 4.91 8.11
N ARG A 105 12.71 5.62 7.45
CA ARG A 105 11.36 5.16 7.13
C ARG A 105 11.37 4.47 5.78
N VAL A 106 10.88 3.24 5.74
CA VAL A 106 10.97 2.35 4.58
C VAL A 106 9.62 1.70 4.29
N VAL A 107 9.43 1.28 3.05
CA VAL A 107 8.27 0.46 2.69
C VAL A 107 8.59 -1.01 2.94
N VAL A 108 7.74 -1.69 3.70
CA VAL A 108 7.88 -3.10 4.05
C VAL A 108 6.70 -3.92 3.54
N ALA A 109 6.99 -5.00 2.82
CA ALA A 109 6.01 -6.04 2.52
C ALA A 109 5.89 -6.97 3.74
N THR A 110 4.79 -6.85 4.49
CA THR A 110 4.64 -7.46 5.83
C THR A 110 3.97 -8.82 5.84
N ASN A 111 3.14 -9.15 4.84
CA ASN A 111 2.36 -10.38 4.82
C ASN A 111 2.95 -11.50 3.96
N LEU A 112 4.19 -11.35 3.52
CA LEU A 112 4.92 -12.43 2.86
C LEU A 112 5.25 -13.54 3.87
N LYS A 113 5.26 -14.81 3.40
CA LYS A 113 5.68 -15.92 4.24
C LYS A 113 7.12 -15.73 4.72
N PRO A 114 7.39 -15.83 6.02
CA PRO A 114 8.76 -15.78 6.55
C PRO A 114 9.69 -16.76 5.84
N ARG A 115 10.91 -16.34 5.59
CA ARG A 115 11.94 -17.14 4.90
C ARG A 115 13.23 -17.17 5.68
N LYS A 116 13.88 -18.33 5.65
CA LYS A 116 15.24 -18.47 6.18
C LYS A 116 16.25 -18.08 5.08
N ILE A 117 17.04 -17.03 5.32
CA ILE A 117 18.06 -16.51 4.42
C ILE A 117 19.40 -16.61 5.15
N ALA A 118 20.33 -17.43 4.66
CA ALA A 118 21.61 -17.71 5.29
C ALA A 118 21.48 -18.00 6.81
N GLY A 119 20.48 -18.80 7.21
CA GLY A 119 20.25 -19.13 8.62
C GLY A 119 19.34 -18.15 9.38
N PHE A 120 19.21 -16.90 8.96
CA PHE A 120 18.36 -15.87 9.57
C PHE A 120 16.92 -15.91 9.08
N VAL A 121 15.94 -15.78 9.98
CA VAL A 121 14.53 -15.76 9.63
C VAL A 121 14.10 -14.33 9.27
N SER A 122 13.82 -14.09 7.98
CA SER A 122 13.27 -12.83 7.51
C SER A 122 11.73 -12.89 7.49
N GLN A 123 11.09 -11.98 8.22
CA GLN A 123 9.63 -11.93 8.44
C GLN A 123 8.92 -10.93 7.51
N GLY A 124 9.59 -10.48 6.47
CA GLY A 124 9.09 -9.53 5.50
C GLY A 124 10.16 -9.18 4.49
N MET A 125 9.93 -8.11 3.75
CA MET A 125 10.88 -7.60 2.77
C MET A 125 10.83 -6.07 2.71
N VAL A 126 11.99 -5.44 2.84
CA VAL A 126 12.15 -4.00 2.60
C VAL A 126 12.20 -3.77 1.09
N LEU A 127 11.45 -2.81 0.59
CA LEU A 127 11.47 -2.47 -0.82
C LEU A 127 12.62 -1.53 -1.16
N CYS A 128 13.33 -1.89 -2.23
CA CYS A 128 14.45 -1.11 -2.75
C CYS A 128 14.27 -0.88 -4.25
N ALA A 129 14.61 0.31 -4.72
CA ALA A 129 14.81 0.59 -6.13
C ALA A 129 16.18 0.07 -6.55
N SER A 130 16.27 -0.59 -7.70
CA SER A 130 17.52 -1.12 -8.23
C SER A 130 17.66 -0.88 -9.72
N LYS A 131 18.85 -0.44 -10.15
CA LYS A 131 19.18 -0.17 -11.56
C LYS A 131 20.68 -0.28 -11.77
N ALA A 132 21.09 -0.81 -12.92
CA ALA A 132 22.48 -0.70 -13.35
C ALA A 132 22.76 0.75 -13.82
N VAL A 133 23.70 1.41 -13.19
CA VAL A 133 24.16 2.76 -13.51
C VAL A 133 25.66 2.64 -13.83
N ASP A 134 26.08 3.05 -15.01
CA ASP A 134 27.48 2.96 -15.48
C ASP A 134 28.10 1.56 -15.29
N GLY A 135 27.32 0.51 -15.53
CA GLY A 135 27.76 -0.89 -15.41
C GLY A 135 27.90 -1.41 -13.98
N ARG A 136 27.45 -0.65 -12.99
CA ARG A 136 27.41 -1.06 -11.57
C ARG A 136 25.98 -1.12 -11.10
N ASP A 137 25.66 -2.13 -10.29
CA ASP A 137 24.37 -2.20 -9.63
C ASP A 137 24.26 -1.08 -8.58
N SER A 138 23.25 -0.25 -8.69
CA SER A 138 22.88 0.74 -7.69
C SER A 138 21.56 0.33 -7.04
N VAL A 139 21.50 0.40 -5.71
CA VAL A 139 20.31 0.04 -4.94
C VAL A 139 20.04 1.11 -3.90
N GLU A 140 18.79 1.59 -3.86
CA GLU A 140 18.32 2.59 -2.91
C GLU A 140 17.05 2.11 -2.21
N LEU A 141 16.91 2.43 -0.93
CA LEU A 141 15.66 2.21 -0.21
C LEU A 141 14.53 3.01 -0.84
N VAL A 142 13.33 2.43 -0.87
CA VAL A 142 12.11 3.20 -1.11
C VAL A 142 11.74 3.86 0.20
N GLU A 143 12.01 5.16 0.28
CA GLU A 143 11.80 5.96 1.47
C GLU A 143 10.37 6.48 1.56
N VAL A 144 9.89 6.61 2.78
CA VAL A 144 8.57 7.10 3.11
C VAL A 144 8.67 8.49 3.71
N PRO A 145 7.76 9.44 3.39
CA PRO A 145 7.75 10.76 4.00
C PRO A 145 7.71 10.71 5.53
N VAL A 146 8.47 11.60 6.18
CA VAL A 146 8.63 11.63 7.66
C VAL A 146 7.30 11.78 8.41
N GLY A 147 6.30 12.41 7.80
CA GLY A 147 4.98 12.62 8.40
C GLY A 147 4.03 11.43 8.35
N ALA A 148 4.38 10.34 7.64
CA ALA A 148 3.53 9.16 7.57
C ALA A 148 3.59 8.37 8.90
N ASP A 149 2.46 7.81 9.34
CA ASP A 149 2.41 7.02 10.56
C ASP A 149 3.10 5.66 10.37
N ILE A 150 3.76 5.17 11.42
CA ILE A 150 4.35 3.82 11.42
C ILE A 150 3.19 2.81 11.37
N GLY A 151 3.32 1.80 10.51
CA GLY A 151 2.25 0.82 10.28
C GLY A 151 1.21 1.26 9.27
N GLU A 152 1.20 2.53 8.85
CA GLU A 152 0.29 3.01 7.80
C GLU A 152 0.40 2.14 6.55
N ARG A 153 -0.74 1.75 6.00
CA ARG A 153 -0.79 0.98 4.76
C ARG A 153 -0.51 1.89 3.56
N ILE A 154 0.40 1.45 2.70
CA ILE A 154 0.63 2.09 1.40
C ILE A 154 -0.60 1.89 0.52
N THR A 155 -1.08 2.96 -0.07
CA THR A 155 -2.22 2.99 -0.99
C THR A 155 -1.78 3.30 -2.42
N PHE A 156 -2.66 2.97 -3.36
CA PHE A 156 -2.45 3.20 -4.79
C PHE A 156 -3.70 3.90 -5.34
N PRO A 157 -3.67 5.20 -5.59
CA PRO A 157 -4.87 6.01 -5.90
C PRO A 157 -5.69 5.51 -7.09
N GLU A 158 -5.05 4.88 -8.07
CA GLU A 158 -5.73 4.35 -9.26
C GLU A 158 -6.42 3.00 -9.02
N PHE A 159 -6.10 2.35 -7.89
CA PHE A 159 -6.71 1.09 -7.50
C PHE A 159 -7.59 1.34 -6.27
N SER A 160 -8.90 1.33 -6.45
CA SER A 160 -9.83 1.38 -5.31
C SER A 160 -9.68 0.10 -4.51
N PHE A 161 -8.91 0.14 -3.44
CA PHE A 161 -9.00 -0.88 -2.40
C PHE A 161 -10.39 -0.73 -1.78
N SER A 162 -11.24 -1.75 -1.86
CA SER A 162 -12.52 -1.69 -1.17
C SER A 162 -12.24 -1.68 0.34
N ASP A 163 -12.90 -0.76 1.07
CA ASP A 163 -12.90 -0.76 2.55
C ASP A 163 -13.62 -1.97 3.13
N ASP A 164 -14.07 -2.89 2.27
CA ASP A 164 -14.73 -4.11 2.67
C ASP A 164 -13.70 -5.06 3.31
N ALA A 165 -13.96 -5.46 4.55
CA ALA A 165 -13.12 -6.39 5.31
C ALA A 165 -12.85 -7.72 4.57
N THR A 166 -13.71 -8.08 3.58
CA THR A 166 -13.50 -9.27 2.73
C THR A 166 -12.31 -9.14 1.79
N PHE A 167 -11.81 -7.92 1.55
CA PHE A 167 -10.65 -7.63 0.70
C PHE A 167 -9.39 -7.26 1.48
N ALA A 168 -9.44 -7.29 2.82
CA ALA A 168 -8.24 -7.09 3.63
C ALA A 168 -7.19 -8.16 3.27
N PRO A 169 -5.89 -7.77 3.11
CA PRO A 169 -4.83 -8.76 2.89
C PRO A 169 -4.79 -9.73 4.08
N ALA A 170 -4.60 -11.01 3.79
CA ALA A 170 -4.33 -11.97 4.85
C ALA A 170 -3.08 -11.56 5.64
N LEU A 171 -3.10 -11.72 6.97
CA LEU A 171 -1.96 -11.40 7.84
C LEU A 171 -0.67 -12.10 7.40
N THR A 172 -0.78 -13.34 6.92
CA THR A 172 0.34 -14.08 6.34
C THR A 172 -0.12 -14.95 5.18
N LEU A 173 0.57 -14.82 4.05
CA LEU A 173 0.31 -15.63 2.87
C LEU A 173 0.97 -17.01 3.00
N SER A 174 0.33 -18.06 2.47
CA SER A 174 0.99 -19.37 2.33
C SER A 174 2.21 -19.29 1.39
N GLY A 175 3.18 -20.22 1.53
CA GLY A 175 4.43 -20.15 0.77
C GLY A 175 4.24 -20.10 -0.76
N ASN A 176 3.34 -20.90 -1.30
CA ASN A 176 3.05 -20.92 -2.74
C ASN A 176 2.32 -19.65 -3.20
N GLN A 177 1.36 -19.16 -2.41
CA GLN A 177 0.64 -17.92 -2.69
C GLN A 177 1.57 -16.72 -2.62
N SER A 178 2.42 -16.63 -1.58
CA SER A 178 3.42 -15.56 -1.42
C SER A 178 4.31 -15.45 -2.65
N ASN A 179 4.88 -16.56 -3.12
CA ASN A 179 5.75 -16.57 -4.29
C ASN A 179 5.03 -16.17 -5.57
N LYS A 180 3.83 -16.72 -5.79
CA LYS A 180 3.03 -16.44 -7.01
C LYS A 180 2.61 -14.97 -7.05
N LEU A 181 2.10 -14.45 -5.93
CA LEU A 181 1.67 -13.06 -5.83
C LEU A 181 2.84 -12.10 -5.98
N TRP A 182 3.95 -12.37 -5.25
CA TRP A 182 5.15 -11.54 -5.37
C TRP A 182 5.65 -11.45 -6.80
N LYS A 183 5.79 -12.58 -7.50
CA LYS A 183 6.24 -12.59 -8.91
C LYS A 183 5.32 -11.77 -9.82
N ALA A 184 4.00 -11.85 -9.61
CA ALA A 184 3.03 -11.10 -10.42
C ALA A 184 3.09 -9.60 -10.18
N VAL A 185 3.38 -9.19 -8.93
CA VAL A 185 3.44 -7.78 -8.55
C VAL A 185 4.81 -7.17 -8.86
N ALA A 186 5.91 -7.86 -8.55
CA ALA A 186 7.28 -7.35 -8.69
C ALA A 186 7.64 -6.93 -10.12
N THR A 187 7.03 -7.53 -11.15
CA THR A 187 7.25 -7.14 -12.55
C THR A 187 6.69 -5.77 -12.92
N LYS A 188 5.77 -5.24 -12.08
CA LYS A 188 5.07 -3.97 -12.28
C LYS A 188 5.51 -2.90 -11.29
N LEU A 189 6.44 -3.22 -10.40
CA LEU A 189 6.99 -2.30 -9.43
C LEU A 189 8.19 -1.58 -10.03
N THR A 190 8.09 -0.27 -10.19
CA THR A 190 9.13 0.59 -10.74
C THR A 190 9.14 1.96 -10.08
N THR A 191 10.23 2.71 -10.24
CA THR A 191 10.21 4.16 -9.99
C THR A 191 9.91 4.89 -11.30
N ASN A 192 9.21 6.01 -11.25
CA ASN A 192 8.95 6.88 -12.40
C ASN A 192 10.11 7.86 -12.65
N ASP A 193 9.94 8.81 -13.59
CA ASP A 193 10.93 9.85 -13.94
C ASP A 193 11.26 10.79 -12.78
N ALA A 194 10.38 10.90 -11.78
CA ALA A 194 10.60 11.70 -10.58
C ALA A 194 11.14 10.87 -9.39
N GLY A 195 11.49 9.59 -9.60
CA GLY A 195 11.94 8.70 -8.52
C GLY A 195 10.83 8.16 -7.61
N VAL A 196 9.56 8.46 -7.91
CA VAL A 196 8.43 7.95 -7.12
C VAL A 196 8.24 6.46 -7.39
N ALA A 197 8.14 5.67 -6.34
CA ALA A 197 7.81 4.25 -6.45
C ALA A 197 6.36 4.09 -6.94
N CYS A 198 6.15 3.22 -7.92
CA CYS A 198 4.86 2.99 -8.56
C CYS A 198 4.58 1.50 -8.72
N TYR A 199 3.30 1.14 -8.71
CA TYR A 199 2.81 -0.14 -9.19
C TYR A 199 1.93 0.09 -10.42
N ASP A 200 2.35 -0.44 -11.57
CA ASP A 200 1.64 -0.30 -12.85
C ASP A 200 1.31 1.17 -13.19
N GLY A 201 2.23 2.10 -12.87
CA GLY A 201 2.08 3.55 -13.02
C GLY A 201 1.44 4.27 -11.83
N SER A 202 0.69 3.60 -10.98
CA SER A 202 0.07 4.21 -9.80
C SER A 202 1.08 4.39 -8.67
N PRO A 203 1.21 5.61 -8.09
CA PRO A 203 2.23 5.90 -7.09
C PRO A 203 1.94 5.25 -5.73
N PHE A 204 3.00 4.89 -5.02
CA PHE A 204 2.95 4.51 -3.62
C PHE A 204 2.65 5.74 -2.78
N THR A 205 1.49 5.76 -2.15
CA THR A 205 0.95 6.92 -1.45
C THR A 205 0.72 6.63 0.01
N THR A 206 1.08 7.59 0.85
CA THR A 206 0.77 7.65 2.28
C THR A 206 -0.03 8.90 2.59
N SER A 207 -0.54 9.04 3.81
CA SER A 207 -1.20 10.26 4.30
C SER A 207 -0.29 11.50 4.21
N ALA A 208 1.02 11.31 4.31
CA ALA A 208 2.02 12.38 4.28
C ALA A 208 2.63 12.65 2.89
N GLY A 209 2.31 11.85 1.87
CA GLY A 209 2.82 12.03 0.52
C GLY A 209 3.30 10.75 -0.16
N LEU A 210 4.15 10.91 -1.16
CA LEU A 210 4.61 9.83 -2.04
C LEU A 210 5.89 9.18 -1.52
N CYS A 211 6.01 7.85 -1.72
CA CYS A 211 7.25 7.13 -1.42
C CYS A 211 8.21 7.23 -2.61
N THR A 212 9.49 7.51 -2.34
CA THR A 212 10.48 7.80 -3.38
C THR A 212 11.79 7.06 -3.18
N ALA A 213 12.51 6.78 -4.25
CA ALA A 213 13.95 6.53 -4.21
C ALA A 213 14.71 7.87 -4.22
N ALA A 214 15.90 7.90 -3.63
CA ALA A 214 16.67 9.15 -3.49
C ALA A 214 17.09 9.72 -4.84
N THR A 215 17.61 8.87 -5.74
CA THR A 215 18.12 9.29 -7.06
C THR A 215 17.69 8.37 -8.21
N LEU A 216 17.30 7.12 -7.93
CA LEU A 216 17.01 6.13 -8.96
C LEU A 216 15.64 6.33 -9.59
N THR A 217 15.65 6.78 -10.82
CA THR A 217 14.47 6.93 -11.69
C THR A 217 14.38 5.79 -12.70
N ASN A 218 13.15 5.42 -13.11
CA ASN A 218 12.92 4.32 -14.07
C ASN A 218 13.68 3.04 -13.65
N ALA A 219 13.74 2.81 -12.34
CA ALA A 219 14.40 1.68 -11.73
C ALA A 219 13.37 0.61 -11.37
N ARG A 220 13.80 -0.64 -11.31
CA ARG A 220 12.97 -1.72 -10.80
C ARG A 220 12.88 -1.62 -9.28
N VAL A 221 11.69 -1.84 -8.70
CA VAL A 221 11.50 -1.92 -7.24
C VAL A 221 11.28 -3.38 -6.84
N THR A 222 12.06 -3.85 -5.88
CA THR A 222 11.99 -5.23 -5.35
C THR A 222 12.34 -5.28 -3.87
#